data_a95aaa9da87ebb8281a064cd3f9de4a2
#
_entry.id   a95aaa9da87ebb8281a064cd3f9de4a2
#
_cell.length_a   1.000
_cell.length_b   1.000
_cell.length_c   1.000
_cell.angle_alpha   90.00
_cell.angle_beta   90.00
_cell.angle_gamma   90.00
#
_symmetry.space_group_name_H-M   'P 1'
#
loop_
_entity.id
_entity.type
_entity.pdbx_description
1 polymer ?
#
loop_
_entity_poly.entity_id
_entity_poly.type
_entity_poly.pdbx_seq_one_letter_code
_entity_poly.pdbx_strand_id
1 'polypeptide(L)'
;GVPVDLIVQIENGSGSDLKDAQVSVALPDNVIFVGVPGSRTVENRTIGSLADGEIKKESFSVMAVGSENTVALFKASVSYVPGALRSRFQKDVEKEVVVASSGLSLSIGVPGKVLSGEEFVAEINFKNSSKVGFDDVDLLFKYPYGYTFKSADQASATEAGTTWKIGNLPPGAEGKIKVKGYFIGQDNSNFDLSCAINALVGEGRYDVVTGLASITLAPSPISVRVNADGLSNKAITAGQI
;
A
#
# COMPACT_ATOMS: atom_id res chain seq x y z
N GLY A 1 -0.55 -5.81 -8.04
CA GLY A 1 -0.28 -7.10 -8.47
C GLY A 1 -1.16 -7.76 -9.51
N VAL A 2 -0.77 -8.96 -9.83
CA VAL A 2 -1.54 -9.85 -10.69
C VAL A 2 -2.24 -10.87 -9.79
N PRO A 3 -3.53 -11.19 -10.02
CA PRO A 3 -4.20 -12.28 -9.31
C PRO A 3 -3.49 -13.61 -9.55
N VAL A 4 -3.34 -14.39 -8.47
CA VAL A 4 -2.80 -15.74 -8.50
C VAL A 4 -3.68 -16.68 -7.69
N ASP A 5 -3.67 -17.98 -8.03
CA ASP A 5 -4.43 -18.97 -7.28
C ASP A 5 -3.56 -19.58 -6.16
N LEU A 6 -3.99 -19.37 -4.92
CA LEU A 6 -3.49 -20.07 -3.75
C LEU A 6 -4.28 -21.38 -3.62
N ILE A 7 -3.61 -22.51 -3.82
CA ILE A 7 -4.23 -23.83 -3.76
C ILE A 7 -3.90 -24.48 -2.42
N VAL A 8 -4.95 -24.80 -1.64
CA VAL A 8 -4.85 -25.60 -0.42
C VAL A 8 -5.26 -27.04 -0.77
N GLN A 9 -4.31 -27.95 -0.68
CA GLN A 9 -4.55 -29.39 -0.85
C GLN A 9 -4.73 -30.05 0.52
N ILE A 10 -5.81 -30.80 0.67
CA ILE A 10 -6.18 -31.50 1.89
C ILE A 10 -6.25 -32.98 1.56
N GLU A 11 -5.50 -33.79 2.29
CA GLU A 11 -5.47 -35.25 2.16
C GLU A 11 -5.84 -35.90 3.48
N ASN A 12 -6.80 -36.81 3.47
CA ASN A 12 -7.18 -37.60 4.63
C ASN A 12 -6.41 -38.92 4.68
N GLY A 13 -5.33 -38.95 5.45
CA GLY A 13 -4.55 -40.19 5.71
C GLY A 13 -4.79 -40.75 7.11
N SER A 14 -5.97 -40.52 7.71
CA SER A 14 -6.25 -40.90 9.11
C SER A 14 -6.69 -42.35 9.33
N GLY A 15 -6.95 -43.12 8.28
CA GLY A 15 -7.50 -44.47 8.34
C GLY A 15 -9.00 -44.50 8.63
N SER A 16 -9.68 -43.34 8.59
CA SER A 16 -11.14 -43.23 8.83
C SER A 16 -11.70 -41.98 8.14
N ASP A 17 -13.00 -41.96 7.88
CA ASP A 17 -13.67 -40.80 7.30
C ASP A 17 -13.64 -39.62 8.27
N LEU A 18 -13.45 -38.43 7.72
CA LEU A 18 -13.58 -37.18 8.43
C LEU A 18 -14.91 -36.51 8.08
N LYS A 19 -15.53 -35.84 9.06
CA LYS A 19 -16.82 -35.14 8.93
C LYS A 19 -16.62 -33.66 9.23
N ASP A 20 -17.51 -32.84 8.71
CA ASP A 20 -17.58 -31.40 8.98
C ASP A 20 -16.25 -30.69 8.77
N ALA A 21 -15.49 -31.14 7.75
CA ALA A 21 -14.23 -30.52 7.41
C ALA A 21 -14.45 -29.10 6.84
N GLN A 22 -13.64 -28.17 7.32
CA GLN A 22 -13.62 -26.77 6.89
C GLN A 22 -12.18 -26.34 6.71
N VAL A 23 -11.93 -25.57 5.66
CA VAL A 23 -10.64 -24.90 5.44
C VAL A 23 -10.80 -23.41 5.71
N SER A 24 -9.82 -22.85 6.38
CA SER A 24 -9.68 -21.42 6.63
C SER A 24 -8.34 -20.95 6.08
N VAL A 25 -8.32 -19.88 5.30
CA VAL A 25 -7.10 -19.25 4.82
C VAL A 25 -7.02 -17.85 5.39
N ALA A 26 -5.93 -17.53 6.08
CA ALA A 26 -5.62 -16.19 6.56
C ALA A 26 -4.49 -15.59 5.72
N LEU A 27 -4.73 -14.38 5.20
CA LEU A 27 -3.80 -13.63 4.38
C LEU A 27 -3.01 -12.64 5.24
N PRO A 28 -1.75 -12.36 4.89
CA PRO A 28 -1.01 -11.24 5.48
C PRO A 28 -1.53 -9.88 4.95
N ASP A 29 -1.19 -8.81 5.65
CA ASP A 29 -1.70 -7.44 5.38
C ASP A 29 -1.43 -6.93 3.95
N ASN A 30 -0.40 -7.46 3.29
CA ASN A 30 -0.01 -7.09 1.93
C ASN A 30 -0.60 -7.99 0.84
N VAL A 31 -1.60 -8.81 1.16
CA VAL A 31 -2.31 -9.70 0.22
C VAL A 31 -3.81 -9.59 0.45
N ILE A 32 -4.57 -9.60 -0.63
CA ILE A 32 -6.04 -9.54 -0.60
C ILE A 32 -6.65 -10.73 -1.35
N PHE A 33 -7.87 -11.14 -0.96
CA PHE A 33 -8.69 -12.03 -1.76
C PHE A 33 -9.31 -11.26 -2.93
N VAL A 34 -9.24 -11.85 -4.12
CA VAL A 34 -9.85 -11.27 -5.33
C VAL A 34 -11.30 -11.78 -5.46
N GLY A 35 -12.24 -10.86 -5.68
CA GLY A 35 -13.66 -11.21 -5.85
C GLY A 35 -14.41 -11.51 -4.55
N VAL A 36 -13.81 -11.20 -3.40
CA VAL A 36 -14.45 -11.29 -2.10
C VAL A 36 -14.81 -9.89 -1.61
N PRO A 37 -16.09 -9.59 -1.32
CA PRO A 37 -16.50 -8.26 -0.85
C PRO A 37 -15.86 -7.88 0.48
N GLY A 38 -15.39 -6.63 0.56
CA GLY A 38 -14.75 -6.07 1.75
C GLY A 38 -13.29 -6.50 1.93
N SER A 39 -12.59 -5.81 2.83
CA SER A 39 -11.17 -6.09 3.16
C SER A 39 -11.06 -7.29 4.11
N ARG A 40 -11.53 -8.45 3.70
CA ARG A 40 -11.41 -9.67 4.52
C ARG A 40 -9.98 -10.20 4.41
N THR A 41 -9.39 -10.49 5.57
CA THR A 41 -8.09 -11.15 5.67
C THR A 41 -8.21 -12.66 5.90
N VAL A 42 -9.42 -13.17 6.14
CA VAL A 42 -9.70 -14.59 6.37
C VAL A 42 -10.89 -15.03 5.53
N GLU A 43 -10.73 -16.13 4.80
CA GLU A 43 -11.82 -16.80 4.08
C GLU A 43 -11.96 -18.25 4.55
N ASN A 44 -13.22 -18.66 4.80
CA ASN A 44 -13.55 -20.00 5.25
C ASN A 44 -14.39 -20.71 4.18
N ARG A 45 -14.08 -21.99 3.91
CA ARG A 45 -14.86 -22.84 3.02
C ARG A 45 -15.21 -24.17 3.67
N THR A 46 -16.43 -24.60 3.45
CA THR A 46 -16.90 -25.92 3.91
C THR A 46 -16.50 -26.99 2.92
N ILE A 47 -15.70 -27.94 3.36
CA ILE A 47 -15.27 -29.12 2.59
C ILE A 47 -16.30 -30.24 2.69
N GLY A 48 -16.96 -30.36 3.85
CA GLY A 48 -17.91 -31.46 4.17
C GLY A 48 -17.20 -32.72 4.64
N SER A 49 -17.61 -33.86 4.11
CA SER A 49 -16.96 -35.15 4.42
C SER A 49 -15.75 -35.38 3.54
N LEU A 50 -14.76 -36.07 4.09
CA LEU A 50 -13.53 -36.46 3.40
C LEU A 50 -13.25 -37.94 3.73
N ALA A 51 -13.43 -38.84 2.75
CA ALA A 51 -13.19 -40.25 2.94
C ALA A 51 -11.71 -40.57 3.21
N ASP A 52 -11.41 -41.72 3.80
CA ASP A 52 -9.99 -42.11 3.97
C ASP A 52 -9.28 -42.22 2.63
N GLY A 53 -8.08 -41.64 2.54
CA GLY A 53 -7.29 -41.54 1.31
C GLY A 53 -7.78 -40.47 0.32
N GLU A 54 -8.91 -39.78 0.58
CA GLU A 54 -9.44 -38.75 -0.34
C GLU A 54 -8.59 -37.49 -0.30
N ILE A 55 -8.37 -36.89 -1.49
CA ILE A 55 -7.68 -35.62 -1.68
C ILE A 55 -8.67 -34.60 -2.23
N LYS A 56 -8.79 -33.45 -1.56
CA LYS A 56 -9.53 -32.28 -2.05
C LYS A 56 -8.61 -31.08 -2.22
N LYS A 57 -8.96 -30.23 -3.18
CA LYS A 57 -8.22 -28.99 -3.47
C LYS A 57 -9.20 -27.83 -3.46
N GLU A 58 -8.86 -26.80 -2.70
CA GLU A 58 -9.57 -25.53 -2.68
C GLU A 58 -8.66 -24.44 -3.26
N SER A 59 -9.18 -23.65 -4.19
CA SER A 59 -8.46 -22.57 -4.83
C SER A 59 -8.99 -21.22 -4.34
N PHE A 60 -8.11 -20.36 -3.88
CA PHE A 60 -8.40 -19.00 -3.45
C PHE A 60 -7.67 -18.03 -4.37
N SER A 61 -8.41 -17.18 -5.09
CA SER A 61 -7.79 -16.15 -5.90
C SER A 61 -7.30 -15.02 -5.00
N VAL A 62 -6.00 -14.75 -5.02
CA VAL A 62 -5.36 -13.75 -4.17
C VAL A 62 -4.47 -12.83 -4.99
N MET A 63 -4.26 -11.60 -4.52
CA MET A 63 -3.38 -10.64 -5.17
C MET A 63 -2.52 -9.94 -4.12
N ALA A 64 -1.21 -9.89 -4.36
CA ALA A 64 -0.32 -9.06 -3.55
C ALA A 64 -0.51 -7.57 -3.87
N VAL A 65 -0.61 -6.76 -2.82
CA VAL A 65 -0.72 -5.30 -2.88
C VAL A 65 0.41 -4.68 -2.06
N GLY A 66 0.91 -3.50 -2.51
CA GLY A 66 1.99 -2.81 -1.79
C GLY A 66 3.39 -3.06 -2.36
N SER A 67 4.41 -3.02 -1.50
CA SER A 67 5.82 -2.98 -1.89
C SER A 67 6.35 -4.33 -2.39
N GLU A 68 7.25 -4.27 -3.37
CA GLU A 68 8.00 -5.43 -3.88
C GLU A 68 9.02 -5.95 -2.85
N ASN A 69 9.46 -7.20 -3.04
CA ASN A 69 10.43 -7.90 -2.19
C ASN A 69 9.99 -8.06 -0.73
N THR A 70 8.69 -8.04 -0.47
CA THR A 70 8.13 -8.38 0.85
C THR A 70 7.86 -9.88 0.96
N VAL A 71 8.03 -10.42 2.16
CA VAL A 71 7.67 -11.81 2.47
C VAL A 71 6.22 -11.82 2.93
N ALA A 72 5.39 -12.62 2.25
CA ALA A 72 4.00 -12.85 2.61
C ALA A 72 3.88 -14.22 3.30
N LEU A 73 3.44 -14.24 4.57
CA LEU A 73 3.21 -15.47 5.33
C LEU A 73 1.73 -15.86 5.23
N PHE A 74 1.45 -16.86 4.41
CA PHE A 74 0.11 -17.45 4.29
C PHE A 74 -0.10 -18.48 5.38
N LYS A 75 -1.28 -18.46 5.98
CA LYS A 75 -1.71 -19.46 6.98
C LYS A 75 -2.96 -20.17 6.48
N ALA A 76 -2.94 -21.48 6.47
CA ALA A 76 -4.11 -22.28 6.20
C ALA A 76 -4.37 -23.24 7.37
N SER A 77 -5.62 -23.35 7.75
CA SER A 77 -6.08 -24.23 8.82
C SER A 77 -7.17 -25.15 8.28
N VAL A 78 -7.10 -26.42 8.61
CA VAL A 78 -8.19 -27.37 8.35
C VAL A 78 -8.73 -27.87 9.66
N SER A 79 -10.02 -27.66 9.91
CA SER A 79 -10.73 -28.20 11.07
C SER A 79 -11.68 -29.31 10.64
N TYR A 80 -11.79 -30.38 11.42
CA TYR A 80 -12.55 -31.58 11.08
C TYR A 80 -12.98 -32.38 12.32
N VAL A 81 -13.92 -33.28 12.16
CA VAL A 81 -14.34 -34.25 13.18
C VAL A 81 -14.04 -35.66 12.64
N PRO A 82 -13.12 -36.45 13.25
CA PRO A 82 -12.94 -37.88 12.90
C PRO A 82 -14.22 -38.67 13.08
N GLY A 83 -14.51 -39.60 12.17
CA GLY A 83 -15.79 -40.33 12.10
C GLY A 83 -16.19 -41.05 13.38
N ALA A 84 -15.21 -41.53 14.15
CA ALA A 84 -15.42 -42.24 15.42
C ALA A 84 -15.49 -41.31 16.64
N LEU A 85 -15.20 -40.01 16.47
CA LEU A 85 -15.13 -39.06 17.58
C LEU A 85 -16.20 -37.97 17.47
N ARG A 86 -16.39 -37.24 18.58
CA ARG A 86 -17.29 -36.06 18.63
C ARG A 86 -16.53 -34.74 18.77
N SER A 87 -15.23 -34.82 19.01
CA SER A 87 -14.36 -33.64 19.17
C SER A 87 -13.88 -33.14 17.82
N ARG A 88 -13.81 -31.83 17.65
CA ARG A 88 -13.23 -31.17 16.49
C ARG A 88 -11.72 -31.05 16.68
N PHE A 89 -10.98 -31.33 15.63
CA PHE A 89 -9.54 -31.18 15.54
C PHE A 89 -9.19 -30.12 14.52
N GLN A 90 -7.99 -29.57 14.62
CA GLN A 90 -7.46 -28.58 13.68
C GLN A 90 -6.01 -28.91 13.35
N LYS A 91 -5.68 -28.70 12.09
CA LYS A 91 -4.29 -28.77 11.57
C LYS A 91 -3.99 -27.46 10.87
N ASP A 92 -2.87 -26.84 11.26
CA ASP A 92 -2.41 -25.58 10.69
C ASP A 92 -1.18 -25.81 9.83
N VAL A 93 -1.04 -25.01 8.79
CA VAL A 93 0.14 -24.94 7.93
C VAL A 93 0.44 -23.48 7.60
N GLU A 94 1.71 -23.13 7.58
CA GLU A 94 2.20 -21.81 7.18
C GLU A 94 3.11 -21.95 5.96
N LYS A 95 3.01 -20.98 5.06
CA LYS A 95 3.85 -20.93 3.85
C LYS A 95 4.30 -19.50 3.59
N GLU A 96 5.62 -19.30 3.54
CA GLU A 96 6.21 -18.06 3.10
C GLU A 96 6.29 -18.01 1.58
N VAL A 97 5.91 -16.87 1.01
CA VAL A 97 6.01 -16.55 -0.41
C VAL A 97 6.62 -15.17 -0.55
N VAL A 98 7.63 -15.05 -1.40
CA VAL A 98 8.22 -13.75 -1.72
C VAL A 98 7.38 -13.07 -2.80
N VAL A 99 6.92 -11.87 -2.51
CA VAL A 99 6.26 -10.99 -3.49
C VAL A 99 7.33 -10.36 -4.35
N ALA A 100 7.58 -10.91 -5.54
CA ALA A 100 8.70 -10.50 -6.40
C ALA A 100 8.44 -9.16 -7.11
N SER A 101 7.21 -8.91 -7.57
CA SER A 101 6.82 -7.67 -8.25
C SER A 101 5.30 -7.51 -8.24
N SER A 102 4.84 -6.27 -8.09
CA SER A 102 3.42 -5.94 -8.25
C SER A 102 3.01 -5.86 -9.73
N GLY A 103 3.96 -5.81 -10.65
CA GLY A 103 3.72 -5.53 -12.06
C GLY A 103 3.32 -4.08 -12.35
N LEU A 104 3.04 -3.29 -11.33
CA LEU A 104 2.86 -1.84 -11.41
C LEU A 104 4.04 -1.15 -10.74
N SER A 105 4.59 -0.15 -11.38
CA SER A 105 5.59 0.73 -10.79
C SER A 105 5.03 2.13 -10.60
N LEU A 106 5.40 2.77 -9.49
CA LEU A 106 5.02 4.13 -9.14
C LEU A 106 6.20 4.80 -8.46
N SER A 107 6.61 5.96 -8.94
CA SER A 107 7.68 6.75 -8.36
C SER A 107 7.34 8.22 -8.30
N ILE A 108 7.86 8.90 -7.29
CA ILE A 108 7.74 10.35 -7.13
C ILE A 108 9.15 10.93 -7.19
N GLY A 109 9.41 11.76 -8.20
CA GLY A 109 10.64 12.53 -8.31
C GLY A 109 10.42 13.92 -7.72
N VAL A 110 11.22 14.29 -6.73
CA VAL A 110 11.22 15.62 -6.10
C VAL A 110 12.65 16.13 -5.91
N PRO A 111 12.90 17.45 -5.82
CA PRO A 111 14.19 17.95 -5.38
C PRO A 111 14.47 17.51 -3.94
N GLY A 112 15.71 17.12 -3.64
CA GLY A 112 16.07 16.67 -2.28
C GLY A 112 15.97 17.78 -1.23
N LYS A 113 16.13 19.07 -1.65
CA LYS A 113 16.03 20.25 -0.78
C LYS A 113 15.37 21.41 -1.52
N VAL A 114 14.53 22.17 -0.80
CA VAL A 114 13.91 23.42 -1.25
C VAL A 114 13.89 24.42 -0.09
N LEU A 115 13.78 25.71 -0.36
CA LEU A 115 13.52 26.72 0.69
C LEU A 115 12.06 26.72 1.11
N SER A 116 11.78 27.15 2.33
CA SER A 116 10.41 27.39 2.78
C SER A 116 9.73 28.43 1.88
N GLY A 117 8.57 28.07 1.29
CA GLY A 117 7.84 28.90 0.32
C GLY A 117 8.34 28.81 -1.13
N GLU A 118 9.43 28.10 -1.39
CA GLU A 118 9.92 27.89 -2.76
C GLU A 118 9.04 26.84 -3.48
N GLU A 119 8.55 27.22 -4.68
CA GLU A 119 7.78 26.32 -5.51
C GLU A 119 8.66 25.27 -6.18
N PHE A 120 8.22 24.02 -6.10
CA PHE A 120 8.86 22.89 -6.79
C PHE A 120 7.85 22.05 -7.56
N VAL A 121 8.34 21.15 -8.38
CA VAL A 121 7.53 20.19 -9.12
C VAL A 121 7.82 18.79 -8.59
N ALA A 122 6.78 18.11 -8.14
CA ALA A 122 6.79 16.66 -7.92
C ALA A 122 6.39 15.97 -9.23
N GLU A 123 7.24 15.10 -9.74
CA GLU A 123 7.00 14.33 -10.95
C GLU A 123 6.60 12.90 -10.58
N ILE A 124 5.35 12.55 -10.83
CA ILE A 124 4.79 11.24 -10.51
C ILE A 124 4.79 10.41 -11.79
N ASN A 125 5.57 9.33 -11.81
CA ASN A 125 5.64 8.43 -12.95
C ASN A 125 5.03 7.08 -12.57
N PHE A 126 4.22 6.50 -13.45
CA PHE A 126 3.61 5.19 -13.25
C PHE A 126 3.67 4.37 -14.54
N LYS A 127 3.74 3.03 -14.36
CA LYS A 127 3.79 2.09 -15.49
C LYS A 127 3.19 0.74 -15.09
N ASN A 128 2.39 0.17 -16.00
CA ASN A 128 1.93 -1.19 -15.92
C ASN A 128 2.86 -2.12 -16.73
N SER A 129 3.76 -2.81 -16.05
CA SER A 129 4.66 -3.82 -16.65
C SER A 129 4.08 -5.24 -16.55
N SER A 130 2.87 -5.40 -15.99
CA SER A 130 2.19 -6.69 -15.89
C SER A 130 1.57 -7.11 -17.23
N LYS A 131 1.06 -8.34 -17.28
CA LYS A 131 0.30 -8.88 -18.42
C LYS A 131 -1.21 -8.63 -18.32
N VAL A 132 -1.66 -7.97 -17.24
CA VAL A 132 -3.07 -7.72 -16.92
C VAL A 132 -3.34 -6.23 -16.96
N GLY A 133 -4.48 -5.82 -17.53
CA GLY A 133 -4.98 -4.44 -17.46
C GLY A 133 -5.63 -4.17 -16.10
N PHE A 134 -5.61 -2.91 -15.69
CA PHE A 134 -6.35 -2.41 -14.53
C PHE A 134 -7.39 -1.42 -15.00
N ASP A 135 -8.63 -1.61 -14.53
CA ASP A 135 -9.74 -0.73 -14.87
C ASP A 135 -10.02 0.26 -13.74
N ASP A 136 -10.62 1.39 -14.11
CA ASP A 136 -11.03 2.44 -13.18
C ASP A 136 -9.92 2.84 -12.19
N VAL A 137 -8.74 3.14 -12.75
CA VAL A 137 -7.53 3.50 -11.99
C VAL A 137 -7.58 4.96 -11.60
N ASP A 138 -7.35 5.21 -10.30
CA ASP A 138 -7.09 6.53 -9.74
C ASP A 138 -5.65 6.63 -9.25
N LEU A 139 -5.04 7.79 -9.43
CA LEU A 139 -3.80 8.16 -8.77
C LEU A 139 -4.15 9.05 -7.59
N LEU A 140 -3.81 8.58 -6.39
CA LEU A 140 -4.03 9.29 -5.13
C LEU A 140 -2.71 9.87 -4.66
N PHE A 141 -2.65 11.18 -4.47
CA PHE A 141 -1.48 11.89 -3.96
C PHE A 141 -1.76 12.42 -2.56
N LYS A 142 -0.97 11.99 -1.58
CA LYS A 142 -1.08 12.38 -0.18
C LYS A 142 0.14 13.22 0.18
N TYR A 143 -0.11 14.39 0.72
CA TYR A 143 0.94 15.27 1.21
C TYR A 143 0.70 15.66 2.67
N PRO A 144 1.77 15.89 3.45
CA PRO A 144 1.67 16.21 4.86
C PRO A 144 1.19 17.65 5.08
N TYR A 145 0.87 17.97 6.32
CA TYR A 145 0.62 19.35 6.74
C TYR A 145 1.80 20.26 6.38
N GLY A 146 1.51 21.46 5.91
CA GLY A 146 2.52 22.42 5.46
C GLY A 146 2.74 22.44 3.94
N TYR A 147 2.21 21.47 3.18
CA TYR A 147 2.20 21.52 1.72
C TYR A 147 1.03 22.39 1.22
N THR A 148 1.31 23.18 0.18
CA THR A 148 0.29 23.91 -0.56
C THR A 148 0.35 23.53 -2.02
N PHE A 149 -0.73 22.91 -2.51
CA PHE A 149 -0.92 22.62 -3.94
C PHE A 149 -1.14 23.93 -4.73
N LYS A 150 -0.53 24.05 -5.89
CA LYS A 150 -0.68 25.18 -6.82
C LYS A 150 -1.37 24.80 -8.12
N SER A 151 -0.84 23.80 -8.79
CA SER A 151 -1.35 23.35 -10.08
C SER A 151 -0.81 21.96 -10.42
N ALA A 152 -1.39 21.34 -11.43
CA ALA A 152 -0.84 20.17 -12.08
C ALA A 152 -0.95 20.32 -13.60
N ASP A 153 -0.16 19.56 -14.36
CA ASP A 153 -0.20 19.53 -15.82
C ASP A 153 -1.43 18.77 -16.37
N GLN A 154 -2.10 18.01 -15.50
CA GLN A 154 -3.36 17.33 -15.78
C GLN A 154 -4.44 17.78 -14.79
N ALA A 155 -5.70 17.80 -15.23
CA ALA A 155 -6.82 18.16 -14.36
C ALA A 155 -6.98 17.15 -13.23
N SER A 156 -6.94 17.65 -11.98
CA SER A 156 -7.25 16.84 -10.80
C SER A 156 -8.76 16.69 -10.64
N ALA A 157 -9.21 15.54 -10.13
CA ALA A 157 -10.59 15.30 -9.75
C ALA A 157 -11.00 16.04 -8.47
N THR A 158 -10.03 16.60 -7.73
CA THR A 158 -10.25 17.38 -6.50
C THR A 158 -9.56 18.73 -6.58
N GLU A 159 -10.16 19.76 -6.00
CA GLU A 159 -9.56 21.11 -5.94
C GLU A 159 -8.22 21.12 -5.17
N ALA A 160 -8.08 20.23 -4.19
CA ALA A 160 -6.86 20.08 -3.40
C ALA A 160 -5.72 19.40 -4.16
N GLY A 161 -5.92 18.92 -5.40
CA GLY A 161 -4.88 18.23 -6.17
C GLY A 161 -4.46 16.89 -5.56
N THR A 162 -5.41 16.12 -5.02
CA THR A 162 -5.14 14.84 -4.35
C THR A 162 -5.53 13.61 -5.15
N THR A 163 -6.27 13.77 -6.24
CA THR A 163 -6.79 12.64 -7.01
C THR A 163 -6.79 12.94 -8.50
N TRP A 164 -6.26 12.03 -9.30
CA TRP A 164 -6.34 12.06 -10.76
C TRP A 164 -6.99 10.79 -11.27
N LYS A 165 -7.99 10.92 -12.13
CA LYS A 165 -8.64 9.82 -12.84
C LYS A 165 -7.76 9.39 -14.01
N ILE A 166 -7.10 8.25 -13.90
CA ILE A 166 -6.29 7.67 -14.98
C ILE A 166 -7.16 6.88 -15.94
N GLY A 167 -8.25 6.24 -15.42
CA GLY A 167 -9.10 5.35 -16.20
C GLY A 167 -8.48 3.97 -16.37
N ASN A 168 -8.45 3.46 -17.61
CA ASN A 168 -7.91 2.13 -17.88
C ASN A 168 -6.39 2.19 -18.06
N LEU A 169 -5.67 1.28 -17.40
CA LEU A 169 -4.23 1.13 -17.49
C LEU A 169 -3.87 -0.26 -18.06
N PRO A 170 -3.88 -0.43 -19.40
CA PRO A 170 -3.59 -1.72 -20.04
C PRO A 170 -2.11 -2.12 -19.86
N PRO A 171 -1.75 -3.40 -20.18
CA PRO A 171 -0.37 -3.84 -20.19
C PRO A 171 0.54 -2.95 -21.02
N GLY A 172 1.69 -2.56 -20.45
CA GLY A 172 2.68 -1.69 -21.09
C GLY A 172 2.35 -0.19 -21.04
N ALA A 173 1.15 0.19 -20.59
CA ALA A 173 0.79 1.60 -20.46
C ALA A 173 1.62 2.29 -19.37
N GLU A 174 2.00 3.53 -19.65
CA GLU A 174 2.74 4.38 -18.72
C GLU A 174 2.19 5.81 -18.77
N GLY A 175 2.40 6.55 -17.71
CA GLY A 175 1.99 7.93 -17.62
C GLY A 175 2.82 8.74 -16.63
N LYS A 176 2.62 10.03 -16.72
CA LYS A 176 3.31 11.02 -15.90
C LYS A 176 2.36 12.13 -15.51
N ILE A 177 2.43 12.57 -14.26
CA ILE A 177 1.73 13.76 -13.76
C ILE A 177 2.74 14.64 -13.04
N LYS A 178 2.76 15.92 -13.38
CA LYS A 178 3.57 16.93 -12.72
C LYS A 178 2.70 17.76 -11.80
N VAL A 179 3.03 17.76 -10.52
CA VAL A 179 2.31 18.49 -9.49
C VAL A 179 3.21 19.61 -8.96
N LYS A 180 2.75 20.84 -9.05
CA LYS A 180 3.46 22.02 -8.57
C LYS A 180 2.91 22.47 -7.23
N GLY A 181 3.78 22.74 -6.28
CA GLY A 181 3.42 23.23 -4.95
C GLY A 181 4.64 23.71 -4.17
N TYR A 182 4.45 24.00 -2.90
CA TYR A 182 5.53 24.42 -2.00
C TYR A 182 5.23 23.95 -0.57
N PHE A 183 6.27 23.89 0.25
CA PHE A 183 6.15 23.70 1.70
C PHE A 183 6.38 24.97 2.48
N ILE A 184 5.63 25.12 3.58
CA ILE A 184 5.93 26.09 4.64
C ILE A 184 6.29 25.32 5.89
N GLY A 185 7.46 25.59 6.45
CA GLY A 185 7.94 24.91 7.66
C GLY A 185 9.23 25.53 8.19
N GLN A 186 9.76 24.89 9.23
CA GLN A 186 11.04 25.29 9.84
C GLN A 186 12.22 24.75 9.02
N ASP A 187 13.35 25.42 9.13
CA ASP A 187 14.63 25.00 8.53
C ASP A 187 14.98 23.55 8.96
N ASN A 188 15.47 22.76 8.01
CA ASN A 188 15.81 21.34 8.17
C ASN A 188 14.64 20.40 8.51
N SER A 189 13.38 20.83 8.40
CA SER A 189 12.24 19.94 8.50
C SER A 189 12.18 19.00 7.30
N ASN A 190 11.84 17.73 7.55
CA ASN A 190 11.61 16.72 6.52
C ASN A 190 10.11 16.52 6.32
N PHE A 191 9.72 16.37 5.06
CA PHE A 191 8.35 16.11 4.65
C PHE A 191 8.29 14.90 3.73
N ASP A 192 7.37 13.97 4.02
CA ASP A 192 7.15 12.79 3.21
C ASP A 192 5.91 12.97 2.35
N LEU A 193 6.09 12.83 1.05
CA LEU A 193 5.03 12.76 0.06
C LEU A 193 4.75 11.31 -0.26
N SER A 194 3.50 10.94 -0.37
CA SER A 194 3.13 9.60 -0.80
C SER A 194 2.12 9.64 -1.94
N CYS A 195 2.21 8.66 -2.82
CA CYS A 195 1.30 8.48 -3.92
C CYS A 195 0.89 7.01 -3.99
N ALA A 196 -0.35 6.75 -4.36
CA ALA A 196 -0.85 5.39 -4.56
C ALA A 196 -1.59 5.28 -5.90
N ILE A 197 -1.45 4.15 -6.58
CA ILE A 197 -2.39 3.74 -7.62
C ILE A 197 -3.48 2.94 -6.94
N ASN A 198 -4.70 3.47 -7.03
CA ASN A 198 -5.92 2.83 -6.54
C ASN A 198 -6.69 2.30 -7.74
N ALA A 199 -6.95 0.99 -7.77
CA ALA A 199 -7.62 0.33 -8.90
C ALA A 199 -8.77 -0.55 -8.41
N LEU A 200 -9.74 -0.77 -9.31
CA LEU A 200 -10.80 -1.74 -9.10
C LEU A 200 -10.24 -3.15 -9.34
N VAL A 201 -10.34 -4.02 -8.33
CA VAL A 201 -9.94 -5.42 -8.42
C VAL A 201 -11.09 -6.29 -7.90
N GLY A 202 -11.75 -7.02 -8.80
CA GLY A 202 -13.01 -7.69 -8.49
C GLY A 202 -14.09 -6.66 -8.14
N GLU A 203 -14.66 -6.75 -6.95
CA GLU A 203 -15.72 -5.84 -6.47
C GLU A 203 -15.19 -4.73 -5.54
N GLY A 204 -13.88 -4.69 -5.26
CA GLY A 204 -13.25 -3.75 -4.32
C GLY A 204 -12.20 -2.85 -4.97
N ARG A 205 -11.99 -1.68 -4.36
CA ARG A 205 -10.90 -0.76 -4.75
C ARG A 205 -9.76 -0.90 -3.76
N TYR A 206 -8.53 -0.98 -4.28
CA TYR A 206 -7.33 -1.21 -3.46
C TYR A 206 -6.17 -0.34 -3.93
N ASP A 207 -5.33 0.08 -2.99
CA ASP A 207 -4.04 0.70 -3.28
C ASP A 207 -3.07 -0.41 -3.74
N VAL A 208 -2.95 -0.61 -5.05
CA VAL A 208 -2.19 -1.73 -5.65
C VAL A 208 -0.69 -1.49 -5.70
N VAL A 209 -0.27 -0.24 -5.66
CA VAL A 209 1.14 0.17 -5.52
C VAL A 209 1.22 1.54 -4.86
N THR A 210 2.24 1.75 -4.03
CA THR A 210 2.51 3.01 -3.34
C THR A 210 3.94 3.47 -3.62
N GLY A 211 4.11 4.76 -3.92
CA GLY A 211 5.38 5.45 -4.04
C GLY A 211 5.57 6.44 -2.90
N LEU A 212 6.80 6.63 -2.45
CA LEU A 212 7.19 7.56 -1.40
C LEU A 212 8.35 8.44 -1.87
N ALA A 213 8.35 9.70 -1.43
CA ALA A 213 9.47 10.61 -1.62
C ALA A 213 9.59 11.57 -0.43
N SER A 214 10.82 11.89 -0.04
CA SER A 214 11.09 12.82 1.06
C SER A 214 11.77 14.07 0.54
N ILE A 215 11.41 15.21 1.10
CA ILE A 215 11.97 16.52 0.79
C ILE A 215 12.36 17.22 2.09
N THR A 216 13.53 17.87 2.09
CA THR A 216 14.03 18.62 3.26
C THR A 216 13.96 20.11 2.98
N LEU A 217 13.46 20.90 3.94
CA LEU A 217 13.60 22.35 3.86
C LEU A 217 15.04 22.77 4.13
N ALA A 218 15.63 23.46 3.17
CA ALA A 218 16.96 24.04 3.33
C ALA A 218 16.91 25.20 4.36
N PRO A 219 17.98 25.41 5.12
CA PRO A 219 18.05 26.56 6.00
C PRO A 219 17.94 27.86 5.24
N SER A 220 17.30 28.87 5.84
CA SER A 220 17.21 30.21 5.27
C SER A 220 18.59 30.77 4.98
N PRO A 221 18.84 31.31 3.77
CA PRO A 221 20.11 31.97 3.45
C PRO A 221 20.28 33.31 4.18
N ILE A 222 19.27 33.80 4.86
CA ILE A 222 19.29 35.09 5.57
C ILE A 222 19.37 34.83 7.07
N SER A 223 20.36 35.42 7.73
CA SER A 223 20.43 35.48 9.19
C SER A 223 20.28 36.94 9.65
N VAL A 224 19.43 37.14 10.66
CA VAL A 224 19.23 38.46 11.29
C VAL A 224 19.74 38.39 12.72
N ARG A 225 20.60 39.31 13.09
CA ARG A 225 21.09 39.48 14.46
C ARG A 225 20.74 40.87 14.95
N VAL A 226 20.17 40.92 16.15
CA VAL A 226 19.90 42.16 16.85
C VAL A 226 20.92 42.29 17.98
N ASN A 227 21.66 43.37 17.98
CA ASN A 227 22.62 43.70 19.02
C ASN A 227 22.18 44.97 19.73
N ALA A 228 22.25 45.01 21.08
CA ALA A 228 22.10 46.22 21.87
C ALA A 228 23.49 46.70 22.29
N ASP A 229 23.88 47.91 21.96
CA ASP A 229 25.23 48.49 22.20
C ASP A 229 26.39 47.59 21.70
N GLY A 230 26.21 46.96 20.54
CA GLY A 230 27.22 46.07 19.97
C GLY A 230 27.39 44.70 20.62
N LEU A 231 26.55 44.37 21.59
CA LEU A 231 26.56 43.07 22.31
C LEU A 231 25.33 42.22 21.96
N SER A 232 25.53 40.97 21.67
CA SER A 232 24.46 40.04 21.27
C SER A 232 23.57 39.56 22.45
N ASN A 233 24.03 39.73 23.69
CA ASN A 233 23.34 39.21 24.90
C ASN A 233 23.33 40.22 26.03
N LYS A 234 23.04 41.49 25.79
CA LYS A 234 22.96 42.52 26.84
C LYS A 234 21.59 42.48 27.53
N ALA A 235 21.59 42.37 28.86
CA ALA A 235 20.40 42.64 29.66
C ALA A 235 20.16 44.13 29.69
N ILE A 236 18.94 44.54 29.38
CA ILE A 236 18.51 45.93 29.42
C ILE A 236 17.65 46.11 30.68
N THR A 237 18.02 47.08 31.52
CA THR A 237 17.23 47.45 32.69
C THR A 237 16.18 48.47 32.31
N ALA A 238 14.95 48.36 32.84
CA ALA A 238 13.87 49.30 32.57
C ALA A 238 14.31 50.76 32.96
N GLY A 239 14.18 51.69 31.98
CA GLY A 239 14.58 53.09 32.14
C GLY A 239 16.00 53.43 31.67
N GLN A 240 16.78 52.49 31.10
CA GLN A 240 17.98 52.83 30.34
C GLN A 240 17.61 53.15 28.89
N ILE A 241 17.97 54.35 28.45
CA ILE A 241 17.92 54.84 27.08
C ILE A 241 19.36 54.87 26.56
#